data_a8b14409f71cdd3f292bf0195d9dbd38
#
_entry.id   a8b14409f71cdd3f292bf0195d9dbd38
#
_cell.length_a   1.000
_cell.length_b   1.000
_cell.length_c   1.000
_cell.angle_alpha   90.00
_cell.angle_beta   90.00
_cell.angle_gamma   90.00
#
_symmetry.space_group_name_H-M   'P 1'
#
loop_
_entity.id
_entity.type
_entity.pdbx_description
1 polymer ?
#
loop_
_entity_poly.entity_id
_entity_poly.type
_entity_poly.pdbx_seq_one_letter_code
_entity_poly.pdbx_strand_id
1 'polypeptide(L)'
;GLDAVAAGGVAVAGVVSAGRRAVLFTGQGSQRVGMGRELYDRFGVFAESFDRVCGLIDGELPGSLRDVVWSGGSPGALDRTVFAQAGLFAVEVALWELLRSWGVRADFFAGHSVGEVTAAYAAGMLSLEDACTLVAARGRLMQALPAGGVMAAVAASEADVCLVIEVTGAAVDVAAVNGPAAVVVSGAADEVEMVVATCRGRGWRTRSLAVSHAFHSRLMEPMLDGFRAVVAGLDWRVPAVPVVSNVSGAMADPLELVDPEYWVRHVRQPVRFADGV
;
A
#
# COMPACT_ATOMS: atom_id res chain seq x y z
N GLY A 1 -32.72 7.35 -2.43
CA GLY A 1 -31.95 6.25 -1.90
C GLY A 1 -32.27 5.95 -0.45
N LEU A 2 -31.46 6.42 0.50
CA LEU A 2 -31.61 6.08 1.93
C LEU A 2 -32.91 6.58 2.54
N ASP A 3 -33.42 7.75 2.13
CA ASP A 3 -34.71 8.27 2.60
C ASP A 3 -35.91 7.40 2.18
N ALA A 4 -35.83 6.76 1.01
CA ALA A 4 -36.84 5.81 0.57
C ALA A 4 -36.83 4.54 1.39
N VAL A 5 -35.66 4.06 1.82
CA VAL A 5 -35.50 2.92 2.72
C VAL A 5 -36.00 3.26 4.13
N ALA A 6 -35.67 4.44 4.65
CA ALA A 6 -36.13 4.94 5.94
C ALA A 6 -37.68 5.09 6.00
N ALA A 7 -38.31 5.39 4.85
CA ALA A 7 -39.76 5.47 4.69
C ALA A 7 -40.44 4.09 4.42
N GLY A 8 -39.70 2.98 4.52
CA GLY A 8 -40.21 1.63 4.27
C GLY A 8 -40.33 1.26 2.80
N GLY A 9 -39.77 2.07 1.89
CA GLY A 9 -39.72 1.78 0.46
C GLY A 9 -38.51 0.92 0.09
N VAL A 10 -38.66 0.09 -0.94
CA VAL A 10 -37.54 -0.70 -1.52
C VAL A 10 -36.75 0.21 -2.43
N ALA A 11 -35.58 0.70 -1.96
CA ALA A 11 -34.70 1.54 -2.75
C ALA A 11 -33.83 0.76 -3.76
N VAL A 12 -33.49 -0.48 -3.40
CA VAL A 12 -32.72 -1.40 -4.26
C VAL A 12 -33.24 -2.81 -4.03
N ALA A 13 -33.61 -3.50 -5.10
CA ALA A 13 -33.90 -4.92 -5.08
C ALA A 13 -32.84 -5.65 -5.92
N GLY A 14 -32.25 -6.68 -5.36
CA GLY A 14 -31.27 -7.52 -6.04
C GLY A 14 -31.19 -8.90 -5.40
N VAL A 15 -30.79 -9.87 -6.19
CA VAL A 15 -30.44 -11.19 -5.65
C VAL A 15 -29.01 -11.11 -5.13
N VAL A 16 -28.81 -11.38 -3.85
CA VAL A 16 -27.47 -11.56 -3.28
C VAL A 16 -26.87 -12.81 -3.94
N SER A 17 -25.89 -12.62 -4.81
CA SER A 17 -25.12 -13.75 -5.32
C SER A 17 -24.24 -14.29 -4.18
N ALA A 18 -24.13 -15.62 -4.10
CA ALA A 18 -23.24 -16.31 -3.15
C ALA A 18 -21.75 -16.21 -3.57
N GLY A 19 -21.34 -15.06 -4.09
CA GLY A 19 -19.95 -14.81 -4.47
C GLY A 19 -19.03 -14.66 -3.26
N ARG A 20 -17.74 -14.94 -3.46
CA ARG A 20 -16.68 -14.66 -2.49
C ARG A 20 -16.38 -13.17 -2.45
N ARG A 21 -15.93 -12.69 -1.31
CA ARG A 21 -15.61 -11.27 -1.08
C ARG A 21 -14.11 -11.10 -0.86
N ALA A 22 -13.48 -10.28 -1.69
CA ALA A 22 -12.13 -9.80 -1.46
C ALA A 22 -12.17 -8.39 -0.88
N VAL A 23 -11.33 -8.12 0.11
CA VAL A 23 -11.07 -6.78 0.63
C VAL A 23 -9.67 -6.38 0.18
N LEU A 24 -9.59 -5.22 -0.49
CA LEU A 24 -8.36 -4.70 -1.05
C LEU A 24 -7.97 -3.42 -0.31
N PHE A 25 -6.71 -3.35 0.15
CA PHE A 25 -6.12 -2.19 0.80
C PHE A 25 -5.24 -1.42 -0.16
N THR A 26 -5.33 -0.10 -0.11
CA THR A 26 -4.64 0.77 -1.07
C THR A 26 -3.16 0.93 -0.77
N GLY A 27 -2.40 1.41 -1.75
CA GLY A 27 -1.01 1.81 -1.58
C GLY A 27 -0.82 3.32 -1.50
N GLN A 28 0.44 3.72 -1.32
CA GLN A 28 0.84 5.12 -1.32
C GLN A 28 0.43 5.82 -2.63
N GLY A 29 -0.11 7.03 -2.50
CA GLY A 29 -0.73 7.81 -3.57
C GLY A 29 -2.25 7.97 -3.39
N SER A 30 -2.86 7.20 -2.49
CA SER A 30 -4.29 7.30 -2.13
C SER A 30 -4.55 8.25 -0.96
N GLN A 31 -3.50 8.68 -0.24
CA GLN A 31 -3.61 9.58 0.91
C GLN A 31 -4.14 10.95 0.50
N ARG A 32 -4.96 11.52 1.35
CA ARG A 32 -5.46 12.89 1.21
C ARG A 32 -5.68 13.51 2.58
N VAL A 33 -5.45 14.81 2.68
CA VAL A 33 -5.74 15.56 3.91
C VAL A 33 -7.24 15.45 4.23
N GLY A 34 -7.54 15.16 5.49
CA GLY A 34 -8.92 14.97 5.97
C GLY A 34 -9.47 13.56 5.79
N MET A 35 -8.71 12.61 5.22
CA MET A 35 -9.20 11.23 5.06
C MET A 35 -9.61 10.62 6.41
N GLY A 36 -10.77 9.96 6.43
CA GLY A 36 -11.32 9.31 7.62
C GLY A 36 -11.95 10.24 8.67
N ARG A 37 -11.83 11.58 8.54
CA ARG A 37 -12.31 12.54 9.56
C ARG A 37 -13.81 12.41 9.83
N GLU A 38 -14.62 12.35 8.79
CA GLU A 38 -16.08 12.21 8.93
C GLU A 38 -16.47 10.87 9.59
N LEU A 39 -15.72 9.80 9.30
CA LEU A 39 -15.94 8.49 9.93
C LEU A 39 -15.55 8.54 11.42
N TYR A 40 -14.46 9.20 11.73
CA TYR A 40 -14.02 9.40 13.12
C TYR A 40 -15.05 10.17 13.95
N ASP A 41 -15.58 11.26 13.44
CA ASP A 41 -16.55 12.11 14.12
C ASP A 41 -17.90 11.37 14.31
N ARG A 42 -18.20 10.35 13.50
CA ARG A 42 -19.51 9.67 13.46
C ARG A 42 -19.53 8.28 14.08
N PHE A 43 -18.43 7.54 14.04
CA PHE A 43 -18.41 6.13 14.45
C PHE A 43 -17.33 5.86 15.49
N GLY A 44 -17.75 5.54 16.73
CA GLY A 44 -16.85 5.29 17.85
C GLY A 44 -15.84 4.17 17.57
N VAL A 45 -16.25 3.09 16.90
CA VAL A 45 -15.34 1.98 16.54
C VAL A 45 -14.21 2.46 15.63
N PHE A 46 -14.52 3.34 14.66
CA PHE A 46 -13.47 3.93 13.80
C PHE A 46 -12.54 4.83 14.62
N ALA A 47 -13.11 5.69 15.46
CA ALA A 47 -12.35 6.62 16.29
C ALA A 47 -11.39 5.89 17.24
N GLU A 48 -11.88 4.91 17.99
CA GLU A 48 -11.09 4.11 18.91
C GLU A 48 -9.94 3.37 18.20
N SER A 49 -10.22 2.77 17.04
CA SER A 49 -9.21 2.06 16.25
C SER A 49 -8.15 3.00 15.69
N PHE A 50 -8.56 4.16 15.14
CA PHE A 50 -7.66 5.18 14.63
C PHE A 50 -6.76 5.74 15.73
N ASP A 51 -7.35 6.07 16.90
CA ASP A 51 -6.62 6.60 18.06
C ASP A 51 -5.62 5.59 18.60
N ARG A 52 -5.98 4.31 18.62
CA ARG A 52 -5.07 3.26 19.06
C ARG A 52 -3.86 3.13 18.12
N VAL A 53 -4.07 3.19 16.82
CA VAL A 53 -2.95 3.20 15.86
C VAL A 53 -2.08 4.44 16.04
N CYS A 54 -2.67 5.64 16.15
CA CYS A 54 -1.91 6.86 16.41
C CYS A 54 -1.07 6.76 17.68
N GLY A 55 -1.67 6.26 18.77
CA GLY A 55 -0.96 6.10 20.04
C GLY A 55 0.22 5.15 19.99
N LEU A 56 0.16 4.12 19.12
CA LEU A 56 1.25 3.17 18.92
C LEU A 56 2.36 3.70 18.00
N ILE A 57 2.00 4.53 17.02
CA ILE A 57 2.94 4.97 15.97
C ILE A 57 3.56 6.34 16.26
N ASP A 58 2.89 7.25 16.96
CA ASP A 58 3.33 8.65 17.12
C ASP A 58 4.74 8.77 17.72
N GLY A 59 5.15 7.84 18.59
CA GLY A 59 6.49 7.80 19.15
C GLY A 59 7.61 7.50 18.14
N GLU A 60 7.26 6.92 16.99
CA GLU A 60 8.19 6.57 15.90
C GLU A 60 8.18 7.60 14.78
N LEU A 61 7.27 8.59 14.82
CA LEU A 61 7.11 9.61 13.80
C LEU A 61 7.72 10.94 14.22
N PRO A 62 8.11 11.80 13.27
CA PRO A 62 8.61 13.14 13.54
C PRO A 62 7.51 14.15 13.90
N GLY A 63 6.32 13.69 14.31
CA GLY A 63 5.17 14.50 14.72
C GLY A 63 3.89 13.70 14.78
N SER A 64 2.79 14.34 15.22
CA SER A 64 1.50 13.71 15.37
C SER A 64 0.90 13.26 14.03
N LEU A 65 0.62 11.96 13.90
CA LEU A 65 -0.01 11.38 12.73
C LEU A 65 -1.38 11.99 12.45
N ARG A 66 -2.18 12.14 13.52
CA ARG A 66 -3.52 12.74 13.44
C ARG A 66 -3.48 14.14 12.85
N ASP A 67 -2.58 14.99 13.33
CA ASP A 67 -2.49 16.38 12.86
C ASP A 67 -2.07 16.43 11.40
N VAL A 68 -1.15 15.59 10.97
CA VAL A 68 -0.73 15.51 9.58
C VAL A 68 -1.84 14.99 8.67
N VAL A 69 -2.55 13.94 9.08
CA VAL A 69 -3.64 13.36 8.28
C VAL A 69 -4.83 14.32 8.15
N TRP A 70 -5.17 15.07 9.19
CA TRP A 70 -6.39 15.89 9.16
C TRP A 70 -6.17 17.37 8.87
N SER A 71 -5.06 17.93 9.30
CA SER A 71 -4.75 19.36 9.11
C SER A 71 -3.69 19.59 8.03
N GLY A 72 -3.11 18.51 7.50
CA GLY A 72 -2.04 18.56 6.52
C GLY A 72 -0.66 18.86 7.12
N GLY A 73 -0.60 19.26 8.40
CA GLY A 73 0.66 19.67 9.02
C GLY A 73 1.35 20.79 8.25
N SER A 74 2.68 20.69 8.07
CA SER A 74 3.39 21.57 7.12
C SER A 74 3.07 21.18 5.67
N PRO A 75 3.17 22.11 4.70
CA PRO A 75 2.89 21.79 3.28
C PRO A 75 3.65 20.54 2.82
N GLY A 76 2.91 19.57 2.26
CA GLY A 76 3.46 18.29 1.77
C GLY A 76 3.82 17.28 2.87
N ALA A 77 3.52 17.52 4.14
CA ALA A 77 3.86 16.60 5.22
C ALA A 77 3.24 15.21 5.00
N LEU A 78 1.97 15.13 4.58
CA LEU A 78 1.28 13.87 4.32
C LEU A 78 1.86 13.10 3.12
N ASP A 79 2.58 13.76 2.21
CA ASP A 79 3.23 13.12 1.06
C ASP A 79 4.62 12.57 1.40
N ARG A 80 5.16 12.90 2.58
CA ARG A 80 6.37 12.27 3.08
C ARG A 80 6.07 10.79 3.37
N THR A 81 6.95 9.90 2.91
CA THR A 81 6.74 8.44 2.98
C THR A 81 6.37 7.95 4.37
N VAL A 82 7.02 8.49 5.40
CA VAL A 82 6.79 8.12 6.80
C VAL A 82 5.35 8.42 7.25
N PHE A 83 4.77 9.55 6.83
CA PHE A 83 3.39 9.89 7.16
C PHE A 83 2.37 9.28 6.19
N ALA A 84 2.71 9.16 4.91
CA ALA A 84 1.81 8.57 3.92
C ALA A 84 1.48 7.11 4.26
N GLN A 85 2.51 6.31 4.57
CA GLN A 85 2.30 4.89 4.90
C GLN A 85 1.58 4.73 6.24
N ALA A 86 2.01 5.44 7.29
CA ALA A 86 1.36 5.40 8.60
C ALA A 86 -0.10 5.88 8.54
N GLY A 87 -0.38 6.95 7.79
CA GLY A 87 -1.71 7.53 7.66
C GLY A 87 -2.68 6.62 6.90
N LEU A 88 -2.22 6.00 5.81
CA LEU A 88 -3.01 5.02 5.08
C LEU A 88 -3.32 3.81 5.97
N PHE A 89 -2.30 3.24 6.60
CA PHE A 89 -2.47 2.11 7.51
C PHE A 89 -3.47 2.43 8.64
N ALA A 90 -3.37 3.59 9.28
CA ALA A 90 -4.27 3.97 10.37
C ALA A 90 -5.73 4.09 9.92
N VAL A 91 -5.98 4.70 8.76
CA VAL A 91 -7.33 4.85 8.21
C VAL A 91 -7.87 3.50 7.73
N GLU A 92 -7.06 2.68 7.10
CA GLU A 92 -7.45 1.36 6.59
C GLU A 92 -7.77 0.38 7.72
N VAL A 93 -6.96 0.34 8.79
CA VAL A 93 -7.24 -0.45 9.99
C VAL A 93 -8.54 0.01 10.61
N ALA A 94 -8.73 1.31 10.83
CA ALA A 94 -9.94 1.84 11.45
C ALA A 94 -11.20 1.57 10.60
N LEU A 95 -11.07 1.67 9.27
CA LEU A 95 -12.17 1.36 8.36
C LEU A 95 -12.49 -0.15 8.36
N TRP A 96 -11.48 -1.00 8.37
CA TRP A 96 -11.68 -2.45 8.45
C TRP A 96 -12.38 -2.86 9.74
N GLU A 97 -11.96 -2.33 10.90
CA GLU A 97 -12.60 -2.60 12.19
C GLU A 97 -14.06 -2.12 12.20
N LEU A 98 -14.35 -0.97 11.61
CA LEU A 98 -15.71 -0.48 11.45
C LEU A 98 -16.56 -1.44 10.59
N LEU A 99 -16.08 -1.82 9.41
CA LEU A 99 -16.79 -2.75 8.53
C LEU A 99 -17.00 -4.12 9.19
N ARG A 100 -15.99 -4.61 9.90
CA ARG A 100 -16.06 -5.85 10.67
C ARG A 100 -17.12 -5.78 11.78
N SER A 101 -17.23 -4.64 12.45
CA SER A 101 -18.27 -4.42 13.47
C SER A 101 -19.69 -4.47 12.90
N TRP A 102 -19.86 -4.16 11.62
CA TRP A 102 -21.13 -4.29 10.88
C TRP A 102 -21.36 -5.69 10.30
N GLY A 103 -20.48 -6.65 10.61
CA GLY A 103 -20.62 -8.04 10.18
C GLY A 103 -20.05 -8.33 8.77
N VAL A 104 -19.33 -7.39 8.16
CA VAL A 104 -18.60 -7.65 6.93
C VAL A 104 -17.54 -8.73 7.18
N ARG A 105 -17.48 -9.72 6.30
CA ARG A 105 -16.49 -10.80 6.30
C ARG A 105 -15.78 -10.80 4.97
N ALA A 106 -14.48 -11.05 4.98
CA ALA A 106 -13.67 -11.25 3.79
C ALA A 106 -13.38 -12.76 3.62
N ASP A 107 -13.39 -13.22 2.39
CA ASP A 107 -12.91 -14.55 1.99
C ASP A 107 -11.44 -14.49 1.57
N PHE A 108 -10.98 -13.28 1.17
CA PHE A 108 -9.60 -13.00 0.77
C PHE A 108 -9.23 -11.57 1.16
N PHE A 109 -7.95 -11.38 1.46
CA PHE A 109 -7.35 -10.05 1.56
C PHE A 109 -6.29 -9.86 0.49
N ALA A 110 -6.21 -8.64 -0.03
CA ALA A 110 -5.11 -8.19 -0.87
C ALA A 110 -4.74 -6.76 -0.50
N GLY A 111 -3.52 -6.37 -0.76
CA GLY A 111 -3.10 -4.99 -0.59
C GLY A 111 -2.24 -4.55 -1.78
N HIS A 112 -2.03 -3.27 -1.95
CA HIS A 112 -1.06 -2.73 -2.90
C HIS A 112 0.13 -2.17 -2.11
N SER A 113 1.30 -2.79 -2.21
CA SER A 113 2.51 -2.36 -1.50
C SER A 113 2.23 -2.23 0.02
N VAL A 114 2.30 -1.04 0.62
CA VAL A 114 2.01 -0.85 2.05
C VAL A 114 0.65 -1.42 2.48
N GLY A 115 -0.33 -1.44 1.59
CA GLY A 115 -1.65 -2.03 1.86
C GLY A 115 -1.59 -3.53 2.18
N GLU A 116 -0.55 -4.25 1.76
CA GLU A 116 -0.37 -5.66 2.15
C GLU A 116 -0.01 -5.80 3.64
N VAL A 117 0.58 -4.79 4.27
CA VAL A 117 0.75 -4.76 5.72
C VAL A 117 -0.60 -4.69 6.43
N THR A 118 -1.52 -3.87 5.90
CA THR A 118 -2.90 -3.82 6.41
C THR A 118 -3.64 -5.15 6.17
N ALA A 119 -3.44 -5.78 5.01
CA ALA A 119 -3.98 -7.11 4.70
C ALA A 119 -3.47 -8.18 5.68
N ALA A 120 -2.18 -8.17 6.01
CA ALA A 120 -1.58 -9.08 6.98
C ALA A 120 -2.18 -8.91 8.39
N TYR A 121 -2.34 -7.67 8.85
CA TYR A 121 -3.05 -7.38 10.09
C TYR A 121 -4.49 -7.89 10.05
N ALA A 122 -5.25 -7.54 9.02
CA ALA A 122 -6.65 -7.95 8.87
C ALA A 122 -6.83 -9.47 8.80
N ALA A 123 -5.85 -10.18 8.23
CA ALA A 123 -5.79 -11.64 8.18
C ALA A 123 -5.37 -12.29 9.51
N GLY A 124 -5.00 -11.51 10.53
CA GLY A 124 -4.59 -12.00 11.85
C GLY A 124 -3.15 -12.49 11.92
N MET A 125 -2.31 -12.10 10.96
CA MET A 125 -0.89 -12.50 10.92
C MET A 125 -0.03 -11.75 11.93
N LEU A 126 -0.41 -10.53 12.26
CA LEU A 126 0.30 -9.64 13.20
C LEU A 126 -0.66 -9.11 14.26
N SER A 127 -0.14 -8.87 15.45
CA SER A 127 -0.80 -7.99 16.41
C SER A 127 -0.88 -6.56 15.86
N LEU A 128 -1.73 -5.71 16.42
CA LEU A 128 -1.76 -4.30 16.02
C LEU A 128 -0.42 -3.61 16.34
N GLU A 129 0.17 -3.95 17.45
CA GLU A 129 1.45 -3.45 17.91
C GLU A 129 2.58 -3.79 16.92
N ASP A 130 2.66 -5.06 16.50
CA ASP A 130 3.66 -5.51 15.51
C ASP A 130 3.42 -4.88 14.13
N ALA A 131 2.17 -4.79 13.69
CA ALA A 131 1.84 -4.15 12.42
C ALA A 131 2.16 -2.63 12.42
N CYS A 132 1.95 -1.94 13.55
CA CYS A 132 2.37 -0.55 13.75
C CYS A 132 3.90 -0.42 13.71
N THR A 133 4.61 -1.30 14.38
CA THR A 133 6.09 -1.36 14.34
C THR A 133 6.59 -1.56 12.90
N LEU A 134 5.99 -2.49 12.17
CA LEU A 134 6.34 -2.80 10.79
C LEU A 134 6.14 -1.59 9.86
N VAL A 135 4.97 -0.96 9.89
CA VAL A 135 4.66 0.16 8.99
C VAL A 135 5.48 1.40 9.33
N ALA A 136 5.70 1.68 10.61
CA ALA A 136 6.53 2.80 11.07
C ALA A 136 7.99 2.62 10.63
N ALA A 137 8.57 1.44 10.86
CA ALA A 137 9.93 1.13 10.43
C ALA A 137 10.08 1.21 8.91
N ARG A 138 9.12 0.64 8.15
CA ARG A 138 9.10 0.69 6.68
C ARG A 138 9.10 2.14 6.18
N GLY A 139 8.19 2.97 6.69
CA GLY A 139 8.10 4.37 6.30
C GLY A 139 9.35 5.18 6.66
N ARG A 140 9.89 4.98 7.86
CA ARG A 140 11.08 5.67 8.36
C ARG A 140 12.35 5.28 7.58
N LEU A 141 12.57 4.00 7.36
CA LEU A 141 13.74 3.51 6.64
C LEU A 141 13.71 3.94 5.17
N MET A 142 12.56 3.87 4.51
CA MET A 142 12.40 4.39 3.15
C MET A 142 12.62 5.90 3.08
N GLN A 143 12.10 6.66 4.05
CA GLN A 143 12.25 8.12 4.09
C GLN A 143 13.71 8.56 4.32
N ALA A 144 14.51 7.71 4.96
CA ALA A 144 15.92 7.99 5.22
C ALA A 144 16.86 7.73 4.03
N LEU A 145 16.35 7.11 2.96
CA LEU A 145 17.14 6.86 1.77
C LEU A 145 17.51 8.15 1.04
N PRO A 146 18.61 8.15 0.27
CA PRO A 146 19.00 9.30 -0.54
C PRO A 146 17.87 9.76 -1.47
N ALA A 147 17.69 11.07 -1.59
CA ALA A 147 16.77 11.67 -2.54
C ALA A 147 17.26 11.49 -3.99
N GLY A 148 16.35 11.68 -4.95
CA GLY A 148 16.68 11.61 -6.39
C GLY A 148 16.12 10.39 -7.10
N GLY A 149 15.49 9.46 -6.37
CA GLY A 149 14.69 8.40 -6.95
C GLY A 149 13.33 8.89 -7.41
N VAL A 150 12.89 8.44 -8.57
CA VAL A 150 11.58 8.80 -9.16
C VAL A 150 10.84 7.56 -9.67
N MET A 151 9.53 7.73 -9.88
CA MET A 151 8.66 6.70 -10.45
C MET A 151 7.81 7.29 -11.57
N ALA A 152 7.55 6.51 -12.60
CA ALA A 152 6.68 6.89 -13.71
C ALA A 152 5.72 5.76 -14.09
N ALA A 153 4.45 6.09 -14.27
CA ALA A 153 3.47 5.19 -14.87
C ALA A 153 3.59 5.22 -16.40
N VAL A 154 3.51 4.05 -17.01
CA VAL A 154 3.59 3.83 -18.46
C VAL A 154 2.37 3.03 -18.90
N ALA A 155 1.64 3.54 -19.91
CA ALA A 155 0.47 2.86 -20.48
C ALA A 155 0.94 1.87 -21.59
N ALA A 156 1.60 0.79 -21.17
CA ALA A 156 2.07 -0.30 -22.02
C ALA A 156 2.11 -1.61 -21.23
N SER A 157 2.29 -2.74 -21.93
CA SER A 157 2.45 -4.04 -21.27
C SER A 157 3.79 -4.15 -20.55
N GLU A 158 3.88 -5.04 -19.57
CA GLU A 158 5.14 -5.30 -18.87
C GLU A 158 6.25 -5.74 -19.85
N ALA A 159 5.93 -6.65 -20.78
CA ALA A 159 6.89 -7.13 -21.78
C ALA A 159 7.45 -6.00 -22.65
N ASP A 160 6.58 -5.08 -23.09
CA ASP A 160 7.01 -3.92 -23.89
C ASP A 160 7.89 -2.95 -23.08
N VAL A 161 7.55 -2.71 -21.80
CA VAL A 161 8.34 -1.85 -20.92
C VAL A 161 9.70 -2.48 -20.60
N CYS A 162 9.76 -3.78 -20.32
CA CYS A 162 11.01 -4.52 -20.12
C CYS A 162 11.92 -4.45 -21.36
N LEU A 163 11.35 -4.58 -22.56
CA LEU A 163 12.09 -4.41 -23.80
C LEU A 163 12.68 -3.00 -23.95
N VAL A 164 11.93 -1.96 -23.53
CA VAL A 164 12.48 -0.58 -23.54
C VAL A 164 13.62 -0.44 -22.55
N ILE A 165 13.49 -0.97 -21.33
CA ILE A 165 14.56 -0.95 -20.32
C ILE A 165 15.81 -1.66 -20.87
N GLU A 166 15.66 -2.83 -21.50
CA GLU A 166 16.76 -3.57 -22.10
C GLU A 166 17.44 -2.78 -23.24
N VAL A 167 16.68 -2.25 -24.18
CA VAL A 167 17.20 -1.50 -25.32
C VAL A 167 17.89 -0.20 -24.90
N THR A 168 17.40 0.46 -23.87
CA THR A 168 18.03 1.70 -23.34
C THR A 168 19.25 1.40 -22.48
N GLY A 169 19.38 0.20 -21.94
CA GLY A 169 20.40 -0.17 -20.97
C GLY A 169 20.25 0.56 -19.62
N ALA A 170 19.10 1.20 -19.39
CA ALA A 170 18.85 2.01 -18.20
C ALA A 170 18.76 1.16 -16.93
N ALA A 171 19.35 1.66 -15.84
CA ALA A 171 19.31 1.02 -14.52
C ALA A 171 17.97 1.26 -13.80
N VAL A 172 16.87 0.87 -14.45
CA VAL A 172 15.49 1.05 -14.01
C VAL A 172 14.86 -0.30 -13.69
N ASP A 173 14.02 -0.34 -12.67
CA ASP A 173 13.25 -1.53 -12.30
C ASP A 173 11.75 -1.33 -12.62
N VAL A 174 11.03 -2.40 -12.93
CA VAL A 174 9.57 -2.42 -12.88
C VAL A 174 9.16 -2.44 -11.42
N ALA A 175 8.39 -1.43 -10.98
CA ALA A 175 7.95 -1.28 -9.59
C ALA A 175 6.56 -1.88 -9.35
N ALA A 176 5.69 -1.83 -10.36
CA ALA A 176 4.36 -2.40 -10.26
C ALA A 176 3.79 -2.77 -11.63
N VAL A 177 3.00 -3.84 -11.66
CA VAL A 177 2.14 -4.23 -12.78
C VAL A 177 0.71 -4.11 -12.29
N ASN A 178 0.06 -2.98 -12.65
CA ASN A 178 -1.27 -2.62 -12.15
C ASN A 178 -2.39 -3.02 -13.12
N GLY A 179 -2.04 -3.46 -14.30
CA GLY A 179 -2.98 -3.90 -15.33
C GLY A 179 -2.26 -4.36 -16.60
N PRO A 180 -2.99 -4.95 -17.57
CA PRO A 180 -2.39 -5.45 -18.81
C PRO A 180 -1.61 -4.39 -19.61
N ALA A 181 -1.94 -3.12 -19.44
CA ALA A 181 -1.25 -1.98 -20.05
C ALA A 181 -1.08 -0.83 -19.03
N ALA A 182 -0.68 -1.19 -17.82
CA ALA A 182 -0.50 -0.22 -16.73
C ALA A 182 0.67 -0.67 -15.84
N VAL A 183 1.86 -0.20 -16.18
CA VAL A 183 3.12 -0.54 -15.51
C VAL A 183 3.70 0.71 -14.86
N VAL A 184 4.38 0.55 -13.75
CA VAL A 184 5.16 1.61 -13.09
C VAL A 184 6.63 1.23 -13.14
N VAL A 185 7.47 2.17 -13.57
CA VAL A 185 8.93 2.06 -13.56
C VAL A 185 9.50 2.93 -12.45
N SER A 186 10.66 2.53 -11.91
CA SER A 186 11.26 3.13 -10.72
C SER A 186 12.79 3.08 -10.81
N GLY A 187 13.47 4.18 -10.49
CA GLY A 187 14.93 4.28 -10.55
C GLY A 187 15.44 5.70 -10.32
N ALA A 188 16.71 5.95 -10.67
CA ALA A 188 17.29 7.29 -10.69
C ALA A 188 16.61 8.17 -11.73
N ALA A 189 16.55 9.49 -11.48
CA ALA A 189 15.72 10.39 -12.28
C ALA A 189 16.13 10.43 -13.76
N ASP A 190 17.42 10.48 -14.06
CA ASP A 190 17.98 10.46 -15.42
C ASP A 190 17.71 9.15 -16.15
N GLU A 191 17.86 8.03 -15.46
CA GLU A 191 17.60 6.69 -15.98
C GLU A 191 16.11 6.49 -16.32
N VAL A 192 15.21 6.91 -15.40
CA VAL A 192 13.77 6.83 -15.64
C VAL A 192 13.33 7.76 -16.77
N GLU A 193 13.92 8.96 -16.91
CA GLU A 193 13.57 9.87 -18.01
C GLU A 193 13.99 9.29 -19.37
N MET A 194 15.11 8.58 -19.45
CA MET A 194 15.55 7.86 -20.68
C MET A 194 14.49 6.83 -21.11
N VAL A 195 14.01 6.02 -20.17
CA VAL A 195 12.94 5.02 -20.43
C VAL A 195 11.65 5.72 -20.84
N VAL A 196 11.24 6.76 -20.10
CA VAL A 196 10.00 7.53 -20.33
C VAL A 196 10.03 8.22 -21.69
N ALA A 197 11.15 8.84 -22.08
CA ALA A 197 11.31 9.47 -23.39
C ALA A 197 11.17 8.44 -24.52
N THR A 198 11.78 7.26 -24.37
CA THR A 198 11.67 6.17 -25.34
C THR A 198 10.22 5.66 -25.45
N CYS A 199 9.52 5.50 -24.31
CA CYS A 199 8.11 5.11 -24.27
C CYS A 199 7.22 6.15 -24.99
N ARG A 200 7.44 7.45 -24.75
CA ARG A 200 6.74 8.53 -25.45
C ARG A 200 7.00 8.49 -26.95
N GLY A 201 8.24 8.24 -27.37
CA GLY A 201 8.61 8.09 -28.77
C GLY A 201 7.88 6.93 -29.48
N ARG A 202 7.44 5.91 -28.73
CA ARG A 202 6.57 4.81 -29.19
C ARG A 202 5.07 5.14 -29.16
N GLY A 203 4.69 6.35 -28.73
CA GLY A 203 3.30 6.79 -28.64
C GLY A 203 2.59 6.36 -27.34
N TRP A 204 3.30 5.82 -26.35
CA TRP A 204 2.69 5.42 -25.07
C TRP A 204 2.55 6.60 -24.13
N ARG A 205 1.41 6.67 -23.44
CA ARG A 205 1.19 7.68 -22.41
C ARG A 205 2.03 7.37 -21.19
N THR A 206 2.67 8.41 -20.66
CA THR A 206 3.45 8.32 -19.42
C THR A 206 3.05 9.41 -18.45
N ARG A 207 3.18 9.15 -17.15
CA ARG A 207 2.91 10.12 -16.09
C ARG A 207 3.90 9.94 -14.95
N SER A 208 4.64 10.98 -14.60
CA SER A 208 5.45 11.00 -13.38
C SER A 208 4.55 10.89 -12.13
N LEU A 209 4.98 10.12 -11.16
CA LEU A 209 4.27 9.96 -9.89
C LEU A 209 4.84 10.93 -8.86
N ALA A 210 3.96 11.48 -8.02
CA ALA A 210 4.34 12.35 -6.91
C ALA A 210 4.82 11.49 -5.73
N VAL A 211 6.06 11.01 -5.80
CA VAL A 211 6.70 10.21 -4.78
C VAL A 211 8.07 10.79 -4.44
N SER A 212 8.55 10.50 -3.22
CA SER A 212 9.84 11.02 -2.73
C SER A 212 11.03 10.12 -3.08
N HIS A 213 10.78 8.85 -3.40
CA HIS A 213 11.80 7.82 -3.60
C HIS A 213 11.37 6.82 -4.68
N ALA A 214 12.33 6.08 -5.22
CA ALA A 214 12.12 5.02 -6.20
C ALA A 214 11.76 3.69 -5.51
N PHE A 215 10.51 3.57 -5.05
CA PHE A 215 10.04 2.36 -4.38
C PHE A 215 10.10 1.15 -5.31
N HIS A 216 10.22 -0.05 -4.71
CA HIS A 216 10.28 -1.33 -5.43
C HIS A 216 11.39 -1.37 -6.51
N SER A 217 12.54 -0.76 -6.21
CA SER A 217 13.72 -0.74 -7.08
C SER A 217 14.99 -1.07 -6.31
N ARG A 218 16.09 -1.22 -7.03
CA ARG A 218 17.44 -1.39 -6.44
C ARG A 218 17.83 -0.25 -5.49
N LEU A 219 17.20 0.92 -5.61
CA LEU A 219 17.45 2.04 -4.70
C LEU A 219 16.88 1.81 -3.29
N MET A 220 16.10 0.73 -3.08
CA MET A 220 15.66 0.28 -1.75
C MET A 220 16.71 -0.57 -1.03
N GLU A 221 17.71 -1.10 -1.73
CA GLU A 221 18.68 -2.05 -1.16
C GLU A 221 19.37 -1.56 0.12
N PRO A 222 19.79 -0.27 0.24
CA PRO A 222 20.47 0.19 1.44
C PRO A 222 19.65 0.11 2.75
N MET A 223 18.32 0.03 2.66
CA MET A 223 17.48 -0.09 3.85
C MET A 223 17.16 -1.55 4.24
N LEU A 224 17.42 -2.53 3.37
CA LEU A 224 16.92 -3.89 3.54
C LEU A 224 17.45 -4.57 4.80
N ASP A 225 18.72 -4.40 5.16
CA ASP A 225 19.28 -5.01 6.36
C ASP A 225 18.66 -4.44 7.65
N GLY A 226 18.46 -3.12 7.71
CA GLY A 226 17.75 -2.49 8.81
C GLY A 226 16.29 -2.95 8.90
N PHE A 227 15.63 -3.11 7.75
CA PHE A 227 14.26 -3.61 7.70
C PHE A 227 14.17 -5.09 8.08
N ARG A 228 15.11 -5.91 7.62
CA ARG A 228 15.23 -7.34 8.01
C ARG A 228 15.33 -7.51 9.51
N ALA A 229 16.14 -6.70 10.18
CA ALA A 229 16.26 -6.74 11.63
C ALA A 229 14.93 -6.47 12.35
N VAL A 230 14.11 -5.55 11.82
CA VAL A 230 12.78 -5.27 12.37
C VAL A 230 11.82 -6.44 12.14
N VAL A 231 11.66 -6.90 10.89
CA VAL A 231 10.68 -7.95 10.56
C VAL A 231 11.01 -9.29 11.22
N ALA A 232 12.28 -9.58 11.45
CA ALA A 232 12.72 -10.77 12.19
C ALA A 232 12.36 -10.74 13.67
N GLY A 233 12.10 -9.57 14.26
CA GLY A 233 11.71 -9.40 15.65
C GLY A 233 10.20 -9.44 15.91
N LEU A 234 9.36 -9.57 14.85
CA LEU A 234 7.90 -9.56 14.97
C LEU A 234 7.33 -10.98 15.19
N ASP A 235 6.19 -11.05 15.88
CA ASP A 235 5.47 -12.33 16.12
C ASP A 235 4.52 -12.66 14.95
N TRP A 236 5.05 -13.34 13.94
CA TRP A 236 4.30 -13.74 12.76
C TRP A 236 3.43 -14.97 12.99
N ARG A 237 2.18 -14.91 12.54
CA ARG A 237 1.20 -16.00 12.62
C ARG A 237 0.68 -16.34 11.24
N VAL A 238 0.31 -17.60 11.07
CA VAL A 238 -0.36 -18.06 9.86
C VAL A 238 -1.69 -17.29 9.67
N PRO A 239 -1.97 -16.75 8.47
CA PRO A 239 -3.19 -16.00 8.23
C PRO A 239 -4.45 -16.83 8.45
N ALA A 240 -5.43 -16.27 9.17
CA ALA A 240 -6.74 -16.88 9.37
C ALA A 240 -7.64 -16.76 8.12
N VAL A 241 -7.36 -15.80 7.25
CA VAL A 241 -8.03 -15.57 5.96
C VAL A 241 -6.94 -15.49 4.89
N PRO A 242 -7.10 -16.17 3.74
CA PRO A 242 -6.12 -16.16 2.67
C PRO A 242 -5.74 -14.75 2.21
N VAL A 243 -4.45 -14.55 1.94
CA VAL A 243 -3.88 -13.28 1.46
C VAL A 243 -3.30 -13.49 0.06
N VAL A 244 -3.54 -12.55 -0.83
CA VAL A 244 -2.93 -12.50 -2.17
C VAL A 244 -1.60 -11.75 -2.06
N SER A 245 -0.53 -12.40 -2.48
CA SER A 245 0.83 -11.85 -2.42
C SER A 245 1.10 -10.83 -3.53
N ASN A 246 1.63 -9.67 -3.17
CA ASN A 246 2.15 -8.72 -4.16
C ASN A 246 3.43 -9.21 -4.84
N VAL A 247 4.18 -10.10 -4.21
CA VAL A 247 5.43 -10.64 -4.75
C VAL A 247 5.16 -11.63 -5.88
N SER A 248 4.22 -12.56 -5.68
CA SER A 248 3.91 -13.60 -6.67
C SER A 248 2.72 -13.24 -7.57
N GLY A 249 1.84 -12.31 -7.15
CA GLY A 249 0.59 -12.02 -7.85
C GLY A 249 -0.41 -13.18 -7.78
N ALA A 250 -0.30 -14.02 -6.76
CA ALA A 250 -1.15 -15.20 -6.58
C ALA A 250 -1.53 -15.36 -5.10
N MET A 251 -2.41 -16.33 -4.82
CA MET A 251 -2.67 -16.73 -3.44
C MET A 251 -1.36 -17.14 -2.77
N ALA A 252 -1.01 -16.46 -1.69
CA ALA A 252 0.24 -16.71 -0.99
C ALA A 252 0.25 -18.07 -0.28
N ASP A 253 1.38 -18.72 -0.24
CA ASP A 253 1.60 -19.81 0.71
C ASP A 253 1.64 -19.21 2.13
N PRO A 254 0.79 -19.69 3.06
CA PRO A 254 0.77 -19.20 4.43
C PRO A 254 2.12 -19.30 5.15
N LEU A 255 2.93 -20.30 4.82
CA LEU A 255 4.27 -20.48 5.42
C LEU A 255 5.30 -19.50 4.82
N GLU A 256 5.12 -19.09 3.57
CA GLU A 256 5.96 -18.04 2.97
C GLU A 256 5.69 -16.68 3.62
N LEU A 257 4.41 -16.37 3.90
CA LEU A 257 4.03 -15.09 4.50
C LEU A 257 4.56 -14.87 5.92
N VAL A 258 4.78 -15.95 6.69
CA VAL A 258 5.36 -15.86 8.05
C VAL A 258 6.88 -15.83 8.05
N ASP A 259 7.52 -16.02 6.88
CA ASP A 259 8.96 -15.83 6.72
C ASP A 259 9.30 -14.34 6.66
N PRO A 260 10.10 -13.79 7.59
CA PRO A 260 10.55 -12.40 7.52
C PRO A 260 11.18 -11.99 6.17
N GLU A 261 11.85 -12.90 5.48
CA GLU A 261 12.46 -12.64 4.17
C GLU A 261 11.41 -12.37 3.08
N TYR A 262 10.17 -12.84 3.22
CA TYR A 262 9.08 -12.44 2.34
C TYR A 262 8.89 -10.93 2.36
N TRP A 263 8.85 -10.31 3.54
CA TRP A 263 8.63 -8.87 3.71
C TRP A 263 9.81 -8.04 3.26
N VAL A 264 11.02 -8.57 3.36
CA VAL A 264 12.22 -7.94 2.78
C VAL A 264 12.14 -7.94 1.25
N ARG A 265 11.79 -9.09 0.63
CA ARG A 265 11.55 -9.17 -0.82
C ARG A 265 10.41 -8.25 -1.26
N HIS A 266 9.33 -8.19 -0.48
CA HIS A 266 8.15 -7.35 -0.74
C HIS A 266 8.49 -5.85 -0.87
N VAL A 267 9.46 -5.34 -0.13
CA VAL A 267 9.93 -3.94 -0.26
C VAL A 267 10.67 -3.71 -1.59
N ARG A 268 11.40 -4.72 -2.07
CA ARG A 268 12.31 -4.61 -3.21
C ARG A 268 11.68 -4.99 -4.55
N GLN A 269 10.86 -6.02 -4.56
CA GLN A 269 10.31 -6.62 -5.77
C GLN A 269 9.09 -5.87 -6.30
N PRO A 270 8.75 -6.01 -7.60
CA PRO A 270 7.58 -5.39 -8.18
C PRO A 270 6.27 -5.85 -7.52
N VAL A 271 5.34 -4.94 -7.41
CA VAL A 271 3.97 -5.25 -6.99
C VAL A 271 3.21 -5.89 -8.16
N ARG A 272 2.89 -7.18 -8.05
CA ARG A 272 2.15 -8.00 -9.04
C ARG A 272 0.64 -7.84 -8.88
N PHE A 273 0.14 -6.59 -8.83
CA PHE A 273 -1.25 -6.32 -8.48
C PHE A 273 -2.24 -6.88 -9.51
N ALA A 274 -1.96 -6.69 -10.79
CA ALA A 274 -2.83 -7.18 -11.87
C ALA A 274 -2.99 -8.70 -11.88
N ASP A 275 -1.93 -9.43 -11.53
CA ASP A 275 -1.93 -10.89 -11.49
C ASP A 275 -2.74 -11.40 -10.27
N GLY A 276 -2.74 -10.62 -9.18
CA GLY A 276 -3.45 -10.94 -7.94
C GLY A 276 -4.96 -10.70 -8.00
N VAL A 277 -5.44 -9.78 -8.84
CA VAL A 277 -6.86 -9.43 -8.97
C VAL A 277 -7.55 -10.29 -10.01
#